data_a3b8bb1fe171c4bfadae36ce802166ff
#
_entry.id   a3b8bb1fe171c4bfadae36ce802166ff
#
_cell.length_a   1.000
_cell.length_b   1.000
_cell.length_c   1.000
_cell.angle_alpha   90.00
_cell.angle_beta   90.00
_cell.angle_gamma   90.00
#
_symmetry.space_group_name_H-M   'P 1'
#
loop_
_entity.id
_entity.type
_entity.pdbx_description
1 polymer ?
#
loop_
_entity_poly.entity_id
_entity_poly.type
_entity_poly.pdbx_seq_one_letter_code
_entity_poly.pdbx_strand_id
1 'polypeptide(L)'
;MKIIAVCGSLRFMKEMMEITEKMELQGNCMLSPIYPTNPDKDSYTDEEVLMLDKMHKEKIKISDAILVVNVNNYIGSSTKSEIEYAKSLGKEIIYYTDLN
;
A
#
# COMPACT_ATOMS: atom_id res chain seq x y z
N MET A 1 16.22 5.25 9.17
CA MET A 1 15.47 4.88 7.96
C MET A 1 14.32 3.96 8.33
N LYS A 2 13.11 4.29 7.88
CA LYS A 2 11.94 3.40 8.05
C LYS A 2 11.70 2.64 6.77
N ILE A 3 11.22 1.41 6.92
CA ILE A 3 10.71 0.61 5.81
C ILE A 3 9.19 0.74 5.86
N ILE A 4 8.58 1.27 4.80
CA ILE A 4 7.16 1.62 4.77
C ILE A 4 6.48 0.95 3.58
N ALA A 5 5.46 0.13 3.85
CA ALA A 5 4.65 -0.48 2.79
C ALA A 5 3.51 0.46 2.41
N VAL A 6 3.33 0.69 1.11
CA VAL A 6 2.29 1.58 0.61
C VAL A 6 1.01 0.78 0.36
N CYS A 7 -0.09 1.23 0.94
CA CYS A 7 -1.40 0.60 0.84
C CYS A 7 -2.41 1.62 0.32
N GLY A 8 -3.36 1.16 -0.47
CA GLY A 8 -4.40 2.04 -0.98
C GLY A 8 -5.10 1.45 -2.19
N SER A 9 -6.20 2.06 -2.59
CA SER A 9 -6.92 1.66 -3.80
C SER A 9 -6.13 2.05 -5.04
N LEU A 10 -6.10 1.17 -6.04
CA LEU A 10 -5.44 1.46 -7.31
C LEU A 10 -6.06 2.66 -8.05
N ARG A 11 -7.28 3.08 -7.66
CA ARG A 11 -7.87 4.32 -8.19
C ARG A 11 -6.99 5.54 -7.88
N PHE A 12 -6.16 5.44 -6.84
CA PHE A 12 -5.24 6.50 -6.42
C PHE A 12 -3.79 6.21 -6.82
N MET A 13 -3.60 5.41 -7.87
CA MET A 13 -2.26 4.99 -8.30
C MET A 13 -1.32 6.19 -8.52
N LYS A 14 -1.83 7.26 -9.12
CA LYS A 14 -1.03 8.47 -9.36
C LYS A 14 -0.54 9.08 -8.06
N GLU A 15 -1.43 9.28 -7.10
CA GLU A 15 -1.10 9.83 -5.79
C GLU A 15 -0.16 8.89 -5.02
N MET A 16 -0.38 7.58 -5.15
CA MET A 16 0.49 6.58 -4.53
C MET A 16 1.91 6.66 -5.08
N MET A 17 2.06 6.80 -6.38
CA MET A 17 3.37 6.91 -7.02
C MET A 17 4.08 8.20 -6.61
N GLU A 18 3.35 9.32 -6.60
CA GLU A 18 3.91 10.62 -6.24
C GLU A 18 4.39 10.67 -4.78
N ILE A 19 3.58 10.21 -3.84
CA ILE A 19 3.96 10.23 -2.42
C ILE A 19 5.07 9.23 -2.12
N THR A 20 5.07 8.10 -2.81
CA THR A 20 6.13 7.09 -2.65
C THR A 20 7.49 7.67 -3.07
N GLU A 21 7.55 8.32 -4.21
CA GLU A 21 8.77 8.97 -4.69
C GLU A 21 9.24 10.03 -3.69
N LYS A 22 8.33 10.89 -3.25
CA LYS A 22 8.66 11.96 -2.31
C LYS A 22 9.24 11.41 -1.00
N MET A 23 8.61 10.41 -0.42
CA MET A 23 9.04 9.85 0.85
C MET A 23 10.35 9.07 0.73
N GLU A 24 10.58 8.41 -0.39
CA GLU A 24 11.84 7.71 -0.62
C GLU A 24 12.99 8.71 -0.76
N LEU A 25 12.77 9.83 -1.44
CA LEU A 25 13.76 10.90 -1.53
C LEU A 25 14.05 11.54 -0.17
N GLN A 26 13.14 11.40 0.80
CA GLN A 26 13.33 11.85 2.17
C GLN A 26 14.08 10.82 3.03
N GLY A 27 14.45 9.68 2.46
CA GLY A 27 15.24 8.66 3.17
C GLY A 27 14.44 7.50 3.75
N ASN A 28 13.21 7.29 3.30
CA ASN A 28 12.42 6.13 3.71
C ASN A 28 12.51 5.05 2.63
N CYS A 29 12.59 3.79 3.04
CA CYS A 29 12.57 2.67 2.10
C CYS A 29 11.12 2.31 1.83
N MET A 30 10.61 2.66 0.66
CA MET A 30 9.20 2.48 0.31
C MET A 30 8.99 1.18 -0.44
N LEU A 31 8.01 0.39 0.00
CA LEU A 31 7.62 -0.87 -0.65
C LEU A 31 6.24 -0.67 -1.27
N SER A 32 6.22 -0.49 -2.59
CA SER A 32 4.98 -0.26 -3.33
C SER A 32 4.23 -1.56 -3.59
N PRO A 33 2.90 -1.48 -3.76
CA PRO A 33 2.17 -2.62 -4.31
C PRO A 33 2.56 -2.81 -5.77
N ILE A 34 2.15 -3.94 -6.35
CA ILE A 34 2.32 -4.16 -7.78
C ILE A 34 1.23 -3.38 -8.51
N TYR A 35 1.64 -2.53 -9.44
CA TYR A 35 0.70 -1.83 -10.32
C TYR A 35 0.48 -2.67 -11.56
N PRO A 36 -0.78 -2.99 -11.92
CA PRO A 36 -1.07 -3.80 -13.09
C PRO A 36 -0.51 -3.15 -14.37
N THR A 37 0.20 -3.93 -15.16
CA THR A 37 0.72 -3.45 -16.44
C THR A 37 -0.31 -3.62 -17.57
N ASN A 38 -1.28 -4.52 -17.37
CA ASN A 38 -2.39 -4.72 -18.31
C ASN A 38 -3.55 -3.82 -17.87
N PRO A 39 -4.12 -2.98 -18.75
CA PRO A 39 -5.25 -2.13 -18.39
C PRO A 39 -6.55 -2.90 -18.10
N ASP A 40 -6.64 -4.18 -18.49
CA ASP A 40 -7.78 -5.03 -18.18
C ASP A 40 -7.67 -5.52 -16.73
N LYS A 41 -8.58 -5.05 -15.87
CA LYS A 41 -8.61 -5.40 -14.45
C LYS A 41 -8.92 -6.87 -14.20
N ASP A 42 -9.58 -7.53 -15.18
CA ASP A 42 -9.96 -8.93 -15.05
C ASP A 42 -8.93 -9.87 -15.66
N SER A 43 -7.73 -9.34 -15.98
CA SER A 43 -6.67 -10.14 -16.61
C SER A 43 -6.01 -11.13 -15.64
N TYR A 44 -6.14 -10.93 -14.34
CA TYR A 44 -5.55 -11.84 -13.35
C TYR A 44 -6.49 -13.01 -13.07
N THR A 45 -5.91 -14.21 -12.93
CA THR A 45 -6.65 -15.36 -12.40
C THR A 45 -6.88 -15.20 -10.91
N ASP A 46 -7.81 -15.98 -10.34
CA ASP A 46 -8.05 -15.95 -8.89
C ASP A 46 -6.79 -16.31 -8.11
N GLU A 47 -6.01 -17.25 -8.61
CA GLU A 47 -4.75 -17.66 -7.99
C GLU A 47 -3.72 -16.53 -8.00
N GLU A 48 -3.66 -15.78 -9.08
CA GLU A 48 -2.77 -14.62 -9.20
C GLU A 48 -3.17 -13.51 -8.24
N VAL A 49 -4.46 -13.24 -8.09
CA VAL A 49 -4.97 -12.26 -7.13
C VAL A 49 -4.58 -12.65 -5.70
N LEU A 50 -4.75 -13.93 -5.35
CA LEU A 50 -4.35 -14.43 -4.03
C LEU A 50 -2.85 -14.30 -3.80
N MET A 51 -2.04 -14.56 -4.82
CA MET A 51 -0.59 -14.44 -4.71
C MET A 51 -0.17 -12.98 -4.52
N LEU A 52 -0.77 -12.05 -5.26
CA LEU A 52 -0.48 -10.61 -5.11
C LEU A 52 -0.85 -10.13 -3.70
N ASP A 53 -1.98 -10.58 -3.16
CA ASP A 53 -2.41 -10.25 -1.80
C ASP A 53 -1.42 -10.79 -0.78
N LYS A 54 -1.02 -12.05 -0.92
CA LYS A 54 -0.05 -12.69 -0.03
C LYS A 54 1.29 -11.96 -0.04
N MET A 55 1.78 -11.60 -1.22
CA MET A 55 3.05 -10.89 -1.35
C MET A 55 2.97 -9.48 -0.75
N HIS A 56 1.85 -8.80 -0.91
CA HIS A 56 1.69 -7.48 -0.31
C HIS A 56 1.68 -7.57 1.22
N LYS A 57 1.05 -8.59 1.78
CA LYS A 57 1.08 -8.84 3.23
C LYS A 57 2.49 -9.14 3.73
N GLU A 58 3.32 -9.80 2.94
CA GLU A 58 4.73 -9.98 3.28
C GLU A 58 5.47 -8.64 3.33
N LYS A 59 5.18 -7.74 2.41
CA LYS A 59 5.74 -6.38 2.42
C LYS A 59 5.35 -5.63 3.70
N ILE A 60 4.11 -5.76 4.14
CA ILE A 60 3.63 -5.18 5.39
C ILE A 60 4.40 -5.79 6.57
N LYS A 61 4.55 -7.10 6.57
CA LYS A 61 5.19 -7.83 7.66
C LYS A 61 6.65 -7.39 7.89
N ILE A 62 7.39 -7.14 6.83
CA ILE A 62 8.80 -6.73 6.93
C ILE A 62 8.95 -5.21 7.11
N SER A 63 7.86 -4.46 7.06
CA SER A 63 7.88 -3.01 7.19
C SER A 63 7.82 -2.57 8.65
N ASP A 64 8.27 -1.35 8.93
CA ASP A 64 8.10 -0.70 10.23
C ASP A 64 6.72 -0.04 10.33
N ALA A 65 6.20 0.41 9.19
CA ALA A 65 4.94 1.13 9.10
C ALA A 65 4.25 0.83 7.78
N ILE A 66 2.97 1.16 7.69
CA ILE A 66 2.28 1.24 6.41
C ILE A 66 1.85 2.68 6.17
N LEU A 67 1.86 3.08 4.89
CA LEU A 67 1.29 4.35 4.45
C LEU A 67 -0.03 4.04 3.75
N VAL A 68 -1.14 4.52 4.33
CA VAL A 68 -2.47 4.35 3.75
C VAL A 68 -2.79 5.58 2.91
N VAL A 69 -2.86 5.40 1.59
CA VAL A 69 -3.17 6.50 0.66
C VAL A 69 -4.69 6.62 0.54
N ASN A 70 -5.27 7.40 1.45
CA ASN A 70 -6.71 7.57 1.61
C ASN A 70 -7.17 8.93 1.08
N VAL A 71 -7.02 9.15 -0.21
CA VAL A 71 -7.45 10.40 -0.86
C VAL A 71 -8.95 10.61 -0.57
N ASN A 72 -9.30 11.82 -0.11
CA ASN A 72 -10.66 12.17 0.33
C ASN A 72 -11.22 11.22 1.40
N ASN A 73 -10.35 10.68 2.23
CA ASN A 73 -10.67 9.72 3.30
C ASN A 73 -11.26 8.41 2.79
N TYR A 74 -11.12 8.11 1.49
CA TYR A 74 -11.60 6.84 0.94
C TYR A 74 -10.66 5.70 1.31
N ILE A 75 -11.22 4.64 1.88
CA ILE A 75 -10.50 3.40 2.21
C ILE A 75 -11.37 2.23 1.73
N GLY A 76 -10.89 1.49 0.74
CA GLY A 76 -11.61 0.31 0.22
C GLY A 76 -11.47 -0.89 1.16
N SER A 77 -12.24 -1.94 0.89
CA SER A 77 -12.27 -3.14 1.73
C SER A 77 -10.91 -3.83 1.82
N SER A 78 -10.19 -3.91 0.71
CA SER A 78 -8.85 -4.52 0.64
C SER A 78 -7.86 -3.76 1.51
N THR A 79 -7.90 -2.42 1.45
CA THR A 79 -7.04 -1.56 2.27
C THR A 79 -7.40 -1.66 3.74
N LYS A 80 -8.70 -1.78 4.09
CA LYS A 80 -9.14 -2.01 5.47
C LYS A 80 -8.53 -3.29 6.03
N SER A 81 -8.53 -4.36 5.24
CA SER A 81 -7.92 -5.64 5.63
C SER A 81 -6.42 -5.48 5.90
N GLU A 82 -5.74 -4.71 5.08
CA GLU A 82 -4.30 -4.44 5.25
C GLU A 82 -4.03 -3.64 6.52
N ILE A 83 -4.87 -2.66 6.82
CA ILE A 83 -4.78 -1.87 8.06
C ILE A 83 -4.92 -2.78 9.28
N GLU A 84 -5.95 -3.65 9.28
CA GLU A 84 -6.18 -4.58 10.39
C GLU A 84 -4.98 -5.53 10.56
N TYR A 85 -4.44 -6.04 9.47
CA TYR A 85 -3.25 -6.90 9.50
C TYR A 85 -2.05 -6.16 10.10
N ALA A 86 -1.79 -4.94 9.65
CA ALA A 86 -0.69 -4.13 10.17
C ALA A 86 -0.85 -3.85 11.66
N LYS A 87 -2.07 -3.52 12.10
CA LYS A 87 -2.38 -3.31 13.52
C LYS A 87 -2.11 -4.57 14.34
N SER A 88 -2.48 -5.74 13.82
CA SER A 88 -2.26 -7.00 14.50
C SER A 88 -0.77 -7.30 14.71
N LEU A 89 0.07 -6.75 13.87
CA LEU A 89 1.53 -6.89 13.96
C LEU A 89 2.20 -5.73 14.73
N GLY A 90 1.42 -4.80 15.26
CA GLY A 90 1.95 -3.65 15.98
C GLY A 90 2.66 -2.63 15.11
N LYS A 91 2.35 -2.58 13.82
CA LYS A 91 2.97 -1.63 12.90
C LYS A 91 2.35 -0.24 13.05
N GLU A 92 3.17 0.79 12.80
CA GLU A 92 2.70 2.18 12.73
C GLU A 92 1.81 2.34 11.49
N ILE A 93 0.73 3.12 11.63
CA ILE A 93 -0.17 3.44 10.52
C ILE A 93 -0.04 4.93 10.21
N ILE A 94 0.37 5.25 9.00
CA ILE A 94 0.51 6.63 8.53
C ILE A 94 -0.58 6.86 7.49
N TYR A 95 -1.36 7.92 7.64
CA TYR A 95 -2.42 8.25 6.67
C TYR A 95 -1.97 9.39 5.77
N TYR A 96 -2.18 9.22 4.46
CA TYR A 96 -1.86 10.23 3.45
C TYR A 96 -2.51 11.58 3.75
N THR A 97 -3.77 11.56 4.24
CA THR A 97 -4.50 12.79 4.58
C THR A 97 -3.91 13.56 5.76
N ASP A 98 -3.05 12.93 6.55
CA ASP A 98 -2.34 13.57 7.66
C ASP A 98 -0.99 14.17 7.23
N LEU A 99 -0.58 13.96 5.99
CA LEU A 99 0.68 14.48 5.45
C LEU A 99 0.39 15.78 4.69
N ASN A 100 1.18 16.79 4.93
CA ASN A 100 1.06 18.07 4.25
C ASN A 100 2.20 18.30 3.28
#